data_bc618f73e57b8f8726eca46b07e2fb0b
#
_entry.id   bc618f73e57b8f8726eca46b07e2fb0b
#
_cell.length_a   1.000
_cell.length_b   1.000
_cell.length_c   1.000
_cell.angle_alpha   90.00
_cell.angle_beta   90.00
_cell.angle_gamma   90.00
#
_symmetry.space_group_name_H-M   'P 1'
#
loop_
_entity.id
_entity.type
_entity.pdbx_description
1 polymer ?
#
loop_
_entity_poly.entity_id
_entity_poly.type
_entity_poly.pdbx_seq_one_letter_code
_entity_poly.pdbx_strand_id
1 'polypeptide(L)'
;MQLCAFVFLEDISGELPPYEETYLSVPMDPPMREAYRELEDEIRKALKAHRGNRSVLSIMLNTLLVYPDHPYGLGTLYGKEFDPELKRTVRFVIAEPRDLAEDGVYSKERKLVEEIKKELAEGRRCQIFAVYTTKHDVTARLRRILDNEGIRTAVLRASVDTSKREAWYARQVKDGIQVVICHPKLVETGLDLLDFPTILFYESGYSLHTLRQASRRSWRIGQRRPVRVKFLCYEGTMQTSCLRLMGKKLLVALTMEGKFAGEGLQSIDEDDDMLSAMARELVERNGIGETADAVWKALNLEHQKLFPTTSVRTDDAPFSEESIFHAQDDPAGLVGGAFDTAPILVFGRRPELPSGRRRRAKATVPEQASWFGLQ
;
A
#
# COMPACT_ATOMS: atom_id res chain seq x y z
N MET A 1 2.41 -10.12 37.44
CA MET A 1 2.09 -10.40 36.02
C MET A 1 1.04 -9.40 35.59
N GLN A 2 1.36 -8.45 34.69
CA GLN A 2 0.35 -7.61 34.09
C GLN A 2 -0.34 -8.44 33.01
N LEU A 3 -1.64 -8.67 33.16
CA LEU A 3 -2.47 -9.30 32.15
C LEU A 3 -2.82 -8.25 31.13
N CYS A 4 -2.27 -8.35 29.91
CA CYS A 4 -2.70 -7.56 28.78
C CYS A 4 -3.86 -8.29 28.08
N ALA A 5 -5.03 -7.66 27.98
CA ALA A 5 -6.10 -8.11 27.12
C ALA A 5 -5.91 -7.45 25.75
N PHE A 6 -5.75 -8.26 24.71
CA PHE A 6 -5.73 -7.78 23.32
C PHE A 6 -7.17 -7.84 22.79
N VAL A 7 -7.70 -6.70 22.37
CA VAL A 7 -9.00 -6.61 21.70
C VAL A 7 -8.71 -6.28 20.24
N PHE A 8 -9.01 -7.17 19.34
CA PHE A 8 -8.89 -6.95 17.91
C PHE A 8 -10.16 -6.28 17.38
N LEU A 9 -10.03 -5.56 16.27
CA LEU A 9 -11.16 -4.94 15.61
C LEU A 9 -12.24 -5.98 15.27
N GLU A 10 -11.82 -7.20 15.00
CA GLU A 10 -12.66 -8.36 14.71
C GLU A 10 -13.48 -8.86 15.92
N ASP A 11 -12.94 -8.74 17.12
CA ASP A 11 -13.65 -9.14 18.36
C ASP A 11 -14.82 -8.22 18.68
N ILE A 12 -14.77 -6.99 18.14
CA ILE A 12 -15.79 -5.94 18.40
C ILE A 12 -16.80 -5.89 17.23
N SER A 13 -16.49 -6.48 16.08
CA SER A 13 -17.15 -6.16 14.83
C SER A 13 -17.89 -7.32 14.19
N GLY A 14 -19.02 -7.74 14.75
CA GLY A 14 -20.06 -8.38 13.94
C GLY A 14 -20.59 -7.46 12.82
N GLU A 15 -20.01 -6.27 12.63
CA GLU A 15 -20.45 -5.18 11.76
C GLU A 15 -19.50 -4.84 10.61
N LEU A 16 -18.32 -5.49 10.50
CA LEU A 16 -17.42 -5.23 9.36
C LEU A 16 -17.92 -5.95 8.10
N PRO A 17 -17.95 -5.25 6.95
CA PRO A 17 -18.38 -5.88 5.70
C PRO A 17 -17.35 -6.88 5.20
N PRO A 18 -17.72 -7.74 4.23
CA PRO A 18 -16.78 -8.63 3.55
C PRO A 18 -15.58 -7.85 3.00
N TYR A 19 -14.38 -8.46 3.12
CA TYR A 19 -13.13 -7.92 2.62
C TYR A 19 -12.47 -8.91 1.69
N GLU A 20 -12.12 -8.48 0.49
CA GLU A 20 -11.52 -9.31 -0.54
C GLU A 20 -10.31 -8.62 -1.17
N GLU A 21 -9.22 -9.37 -1.30
CA GLU A 21 -8.02 -8.94 -2.03
C GLU A 21 -7.87 -9.77 -3.30
N THR A 22 -7.74 -9.11 -4.45
CA THR A 22 -7.61 -9.74 -5.75
C THR A 22 -6.32 -9.33 -6.44
N TYR A 23 -5.57 -10.30 -6.95
CA TYR A 23 -4.42 -10.10 -7.79
C TYR A 23 -4.84 -10.09 -9.26
N LEU A 24 -4.55 -9.00 -9.98
CA LEU A 24 -4.85 -8.83 -11.39
C LEU A 24 -3.57 -8.82 -12.21
N SER A 25 -3.28 -9.93 -12.84
CA SER A 25 -2.16 -10.11 -13.74
C SER A 25 -2.48 -9.59 -15.13
N VAL A 26 -1.60 -8.81 -15.72
CA VAL A 26 -1.79 -8.20 -17.03
C VAL A 26 -0.63 -8.54 -17.96
N PRO A 27 -0.85 -9.10 -19.14
CA PRO A 27 0.21 -9.33 -20.11
C PRO A 27 0.73 -8.00 -20.67
N MET A 28 2.05 -7.89 -20.83
CA MET A 28 2.66 -6.73 -21.48
C MET A 28 2.34 -6.69 -22.98
N ASP A 29 2.16 -5.47 -23.50
CA ASP A 29 2.19 -5.24 -24.95
C ASP A 29 3.55 -5.69 -25.52
N PRO A 30 3.60 -6.24 -26.76
CA PRO A 30 4.82 -6.83 -27.29
C PRO A 30 6.06 -5.91 -27.27
N PRO A 31 5.99 -4.61 -27.65
CA PRO A 31 7.14 -3.71 -27.60
C PRO A 31 7.64 -3.49 -26.16
N MET A 32 6.72 -3.40 -25.18
CA MET A 32 7.06 -3.22 -23.77
C MET A 32 7.73 -4.49 -23.20
N ARG A 33 7.23 -5.67 -23.57
CA ARG A 33 7.80 -6.96 -23.15
C ARG A 33 9.23 -7.12 -23.64
N GLU A 34 9.50 -6.74 -24.87
CA GLU A 34 10.84 -6.79 -25.45
C GLU A 34 11.78 -5.83 -24.72
N ALA A 35 11.40 -4.55 -24.59
CA ALA A 35 12.19 -3.54 -23.91
C ALA A 35 12.43 -3.88 -22.41
N TYR A 36 11.44 -4.44 -21.74
CA TYR A 36 11.60 -4.89 -20.35
C TYR A 36 12.61 -6.04 -20.22
N ARG A 37 12.59 -7.01 -21.15
CA ARG A 37 13.53 -8.13 -21.15
C ARG A 37 14.96 -7.65 -21.42
N GLU A 38 15.16 -6.75 -22.36
CA GLU A 38 16.46 -6.13 -22.64
C GLU A 38 17.01 -5.47 -21.37
N LEU A 39 16.21 -4.63 -20.73
CA LEU A 39 16.55 -3.95 -19.49
C LEU A 39 16.86 -4.92 -18.34
N GLU A 40 16.06 -5.97 -18.18
CA GLU A 40 16.26 -7.01 -17.16
C GLU A 40 17.57 -7.75 -17.38
N ASP A 41 17.91 -8.07 -18.63
CA ASP A 41 19.15 -8.76 -18.97
C ASP A 41 20.40 -7.87 -18.74
N GLU A 42 20.34 -6.58 -19.05
CA GLU A 42 21.42 -5.63 -18.75
C GLU A 42 21.65 -5.50 -17.24
N ILE A 43 20.59 -5.28 -16.47
CA ILE A 43 20.66 -5.20 -15.01
C ILE A 43 21.20 -6.50 -14.40
N ARG A 44 20.79 -7.65 -14.92
CA ARG A 44 21.29 -8.95 -14.46
C ARG A 44 22.78 -9.11 -14.72
N LYS A 45 23.30 -8.66 -15.87
CA LYS A 45 24.73 -8.64 -16.17
C LYS A 45 25.48 -7.75 -15.18
N ALA A 46 24.97 -6.54 -14.92
CA ALA A 46 25.56 -5.62 -13.95
C ALA A 46 25.59 -6.21 -12.53
N LEU A 47 24.50 -6.86 -12.07
CA LEU A 47 24.47 -7.55 -10.77
C LEU A 47 25.52 -8.66 -10.65
N LYS A 48 25.76 -9.42 -11.71
CA LYS A 48 26.80 -10.47 -11.73
C LYS A 48 28.20 -9.89 -11.72
N ALA A 49 28.44 -8.79 -12.44
CA ALA A 49 29.75 -8.11 -12.52
C ALA A 49 30.10 -7.41 -11.19
N HIS A 50 29.12 -6.79 -10.52
CA HIS A 50 29.30 -5.98 -9.32
C HIS A 50 28.62 -6.61 -8.09
N ARG A 51 28.95 -7.87 -7.80
CA ARG A 51 28.36 -8.65 -6.69
C ARG A 51 28.54 -7.93 -5.35
N GLY A 52 27.45 -7.80 -4.58
CA GLY A 52 27.47 -7.17 -3.27
C GLY A 52 27.37 -5.63 -3.29
N ASN A 53 27.34 -5.02 -4.45
CA ASN A 53 27.16 -3.57 -4.56
C ASN A 53 25.70 -3.18 -4.31
N ARG A 54 25.42 -2.62 -3.11
CA ARG A 54 24.06 -2.21 -2.69
C ARG A 54 23.46 -1.14 -3.60
N SER A 55 24.27 -0.25 -4.20
CA SER A 55 23.75 0.76 -5.11
C SER A 55 23.15 0.14 -6.37
N VAL A 56 23.75 -0.93 -6.88
CA VAL A 56 23.22 -1.68 -8.03
C VAL A 56 21.89 -2.35 -7.67
N LEU A 57 21.80 -2.95 -6.48
CA LEU A 57 20.56 -3.58 -5.99
C LEU A 57 19.39 -2.59 -5.90
N SER A 58 19.63 -1.42 -5.30
CA SER A 58 18.60 -0.37 -5.19
C SER A 58 18.15 0.15 -6.55
N ILE A 59 19.09 0.41 -7.45
CA ILE A 59 18.79 0.90 -8.81
C ILE A 59 18.01 -0.16 -9.57
N MET A 60 18.43 -1.42 -9.51
CA MET A 60 17.75 -2.56 -10.11
C MET A 60 16.27 -2.59 -9.65
N LEU A 61 16.06 -2.65 -8.35
CA LEU A 61 14.71 -2.78 -7.81
C LEU A 61 13.82 -1.65 -8.27
N ASN A 62 14.26 -0.40 -8.03
CA ASN A 62 13.47 0.76 -8.41
C ASN A 62 13.18 0.79 -9.91
N THR A 63 14.17 0.51 -10.75
CA THR A 63 14.00 0.55 -12.20
C THR A 63 13.04 -0.53 -12.70
N LEU A 64 13.20 -1.78 -12.27
CA LEU A 64 12.36 -2.88 -12.73
C LEU A 64 10.93 -2.81 -12.19
N LEU A 65 10.70 -2.10 -11.10
CA LEU A 65 9.34 -1.82 -10.61
C LEU A 65 8.70 -0.63 -11.33
N VAL A 66 9.48 0.42 -11.66
CA VAL A 66 8.99 1.66 -12.27
C VAL A 66 8.79 1.52 -13.78
N TYR A 67 9.77 0.93 -14.49
CA TYR A 67 9.79 0.91 -15.95
C TYR A 67 8.49 0.39 -16.59
N PRO A 68 7.84 -0.68 -16.08
CA PRO A 68 6.59 -1.14 -16.69
C PRO A 68 5.44 -0.13 -16.66
N ASP A 69 5.44 0.77 -15.67
CA ASP A 69 4.40 1.79 -15.49
C ASP A 69 4.79 3.16 -16.06
N HIS A 70 6.10 3.39 -16.27
CA HIS A 70 6.67 4.62 -16.82
C HIS A 70 7.83 4.29 -17.78
N PRO A 71 7.53 3.73 -18.98
CA PRO A 71 8.56 3.18 -19.88
C PRO A 71 9.22 4.24 -20.78
N TYR A 72 9.47 5.44 -20.26
CA TYR A 72 10.10 6.55 -20.97
C TYR A 72 10.79 7.50 -19.99
N GLY A 73 11.79 8.24 -20.46
CA GLY A 73 12.47 9.29 -19.70
C GLY A 73 13.29 8.80 -18.51
N LEU A 74 13.65 7.51 -18.43
CA LEU A 74 14.49 7.02 -17.34
C LEU A 74 15.95 7.43 -17.53
N GLY A 75 16.43 7.49 -18.77
CA GLY A 75 17.80 7.76 -19.13
C GLY A 75 18.77 6.64 -18.73
N THR A 76 20.06 6.85 -18.97
CA THR A 76 21.09 5.88 -18.62
C THR A 76 21.21 5.68 -17.11
N LEU A 77 21.23 4.46 -16.66
CA LEU A 77 21.36 4.06 -15.26
C LEU A 77 22.83 3.88 -14.90
N TYR A 78 23.26 4.51 -13.81
CA TYR A 78 24.65 4.48 -13.37
C TYR A 78 24.78 3.88 -11.97
N GLY A 79 25.69 2.90 -11.85
CA GLY A 79 26.20 2.44 -10.56
C GLY A 79 27.39 3.28 -10.09
N LYS A 80 27.72 3.12 -8.80
CA LYS A 80 28.91 3.71 -8.19
C LYS A 80 29.70 2.61 -7.49
N GLU A 81 31.02 2.62 -7.67
CA GLU A 81 31.94 1.66 -7.05
C GLU A 81 33.22 2.38 -6.63
N PHE A 82 33.80 1.98 -5.50
CA PHE A 82 35.09 2.51 -5.09
C PHE A 82 36.19 1.80 -5.84
N ASP A 83 37.00 2.56 -6.61
CA ASP A 83 38.17 2.09 -7.31
C ASP A 83 39.41 2.20 -6.40
N PRO A 84 40.00 1.09 -5.96
CA PRO A 84 41.15 1.09 -5.05
C PRO A 84 42.42 1.65 -5.70
N GLU A 85 42.56 1.53 -7.01
CA GLU A 85 43.74 2.05 -7.74
C GLU A 85 43.66 3.57 -7.88
N LEU A 86 42.49 4.09 -8.26
CA LEU A 86 42.25 5.51 -8.40
C LEU A 86 41.95 6.19 -7.07
N LYS A 87 41.74 5.42 -5.98
CA LYS A 87 41.35 5.89 -4.64
C LYS A 87 40.15 6.83 -4.66
N ARG A 88 39.20 6.61 -5.56
CA ARG A 88 37.99 7.42 -5.72
C ARG A 88 36.80 6.55 -6.13
N THR A 89 35.58 7.07 -5.88
CA THR A 89 34.37 6.46 -6.41
C THR A 89 34.22 6.76 -7.89
N VAL A 90 34.12 5.72 -8.70
CA VAL A 90 33.87 5.78 -10.14
C VAL A 90 32.42 5.44 -10.45
N ARG A 91 31.94 5.98 -11.57
CA ARG A 91 30.61 5.65 -12.11
C ARG A 91 30.80 4.65 -13.24
N PHE A 92 29.88 3.70 -13.32
CA PHE A 92 29.77 2.76 -14.44
C PHE A 92 28.32 2.67 -14.92
N VAL A 93 28.11 2.31 -16.18
CA VAL A 93 26.77 2.12 -16.74
C VAL A 93 26.21 0.77 -16.27
N ILE A 94 24.98 0.78 -15.76
CA ILE A 94 24.24 -0.45 -15.39
C ILE A 94 23.39 -0.90 -16.56
N ALA A 95 22.61 0.02 -17.14
CA ALA A 95 21.69 -0.24 -18.23
C ALA A 95 21.29 1.06 -18.95
N GLU A 96 20.80 0.91 -20.19
CA GLU A 96 20.23 1.99 -21.00
C GLU A 96 18.80 1.63 -21.39
N PRO A 97 17.79 1.94 -20.52
CA PRO A 97 16.40 1.61 -20.79
C PRO A 97 15.91 2.22 -22.11
N ARG A 98 15.33 1.41 -22.97
CA ARG A 98 14.72 1.87 -24.21
C ARG A 98 13.44 2.64 -23.91
N ASP A 99 13.33 3.88 -24.38
CA ASP A 99 12.11 4.67 -24.26
C ASP A 99 11.03 4.15 -25.21
N LEU A 100 9.81 4.06 -24.70
CA LEU A 100 8.61 3.76 -25.46
C LEU A 100 7.76 5.02 -25.64
N ALA A 101 6.71 4.95 -26.48
CA ALA A 101 5.85 6.09 -26.78
C ALA A 101 5.13 6.59 -25.52
N GLU A 102 5.29 7.88 -25.22
CA GLU A 102 4.64 8.51 -24.05
C GLU A 102 3.13 8.68 -24.24
N ASP A 103 2.65 8.84 -25.46
CA ASP A 103 1.25 9.06 -25.83
C ASP A 103 0.43 7.76 -25.93
N GLY A 104 1.09 6.60 -26.04
CA GLY A 104 0.43 5.29 -26.10
C GLY A 104 -0.28 4.91 -24.80
N VAL A 105 -1.42 4.25 -24.88
CA VAL A 105 -2.10 3.65 -23.70
C VAL A 105 -1.72 2.17 -23.62
N TYR A 106 -1.12 1.78 -22.50
CA TYR A 106 -0.59 0.43 -22.30
C TYR A 106 -1.60 -0.53 -21.67
N SER A 107 -1.36 -1.84 -21.79
CA SER A 107 -2.30 -2.88 -21.38
C SER A 107 -2.75 -2.77 -19.90
N LYS A 108 -1.85 -2.41 -18.97
CA LYS A 108 -2.20 -2.23 -17.56
C LYS A 108 -3.12 -1.01 -17.35
N GLU A 109 -2.91 0.06 -18.10
CA GLU A 109 -3.79 1.24 -18.06
C GLU A 109 -5.17 0.93 -18.62
N ARG A 110 -5.23 0.19 -19.76
CA ARG A 110 -6.52 -0.31 -20.30
C ARG A 110 -7.25 -1.19 -19.31
N LYS A 111 -6.52 -2.09 -18.61
CA LYS A 111 -7.09 -2.95 -17.57
C LYS A 111 -7.58 -2.15 -16.36
N LEU A 112 -6.84 -1.12 -15.95
CA LEU A 112 -7.25 -0.22 -14.88
C LEU A 112 -8.58 0.45 -15.21
N VAL A 113 -8.72 1.01 -16.43
CA VAL A 113 -9.97 1.63 -16.91
C VAL A 113 -11.13 0.65 -16.91
N GLU A 114 -10.90 -0.59 -17.41
CA GLU A 114 -11.90 -1.65 -17.42
C GLU A 114 -12.41 -1.96 -16.01
N GLU A 115 -11.49 -2.17 -15.06
CA GLU A 115 -11.84 -2.49 -13.67
C GLU A 115 -12.59 -1.34 -12.98
N ILE A 116 -12.16 -0.10 -13.20
CA ILE A 116 -12.86 1.08 -12.66
C ILE A 116 -14.26 1.19 -13.23
N LYS A 117 -14.45 1.01 -14.54
CA LYS A 117 -15.78 1.05 -15.16
C LYS A 117 -16.72 0.00 -14.56
N LYS A 118 -16.23 -1.21 -14.27
CA LYS A 118 -17.01 -2.26 -13.60
C LYS A 118 -17.47 -1.80 -12.20
N GLU A 119 -16.57 -1.27 -11.40
CA GLU A 119 -16.90 -0.79 -10.05
C GLU A 119 -17.87 0.40 -10.08
N LEU A 120 -17.66 1.35 -11.01
CA LEU A 120 -18.56 2.50 -11.16
C LEU A 120 -19.97 2.10 -11.63
N ALA A 121 -20.09 1.06 -12.45
CA ALA A 121 -21.39 0.51 -12.85
C ALA A 121 -22.18 -0.06 -11.65
N GLU A 122 -21.48 -0.53 -10.61
CA GLU A 122 -22.08 -0.92 -9.32
C GLU A 122 -22.26 0.27 -8.35
N GLY A 123 -22.04 1.50 -8.80
CA GLY A 123 -22.12 2.72 -7.98
C GLY A 123 -21.00 2.83 -6.94
N ARG A 124 -19.87 2.19 -7.14
CA ARG A 124 -18.74 2.14 -6.21
C ARG A 124 -17.66 3.13 -6.65
N ARG A 125 -17.27 4.05 -5.77
CA ARG A 125 -16.10 4.92 -6.00
C ARG A 125 -14.81 4.14 -5.78
N CYS A 126 -13.75 4.57 -6.47
CA CYS A 126 -12.46 3.89 -6.42
C CYS A 126 -11.35 4.80 -5.90
N GLN A 127 -10.50 4.22 -5.05
CA GLN A 127 -9.22 4.80 -4.64
C GLN A 127 -8.10 4.11 -5.40
N ILE A 128 -7.26 4.87 -6.12
CA ILE A 128 -6.07 4.35 -6.78
C ILE A 128 -4.83 4.76 -5.98
N PHE A 129 -3.94 3.80 -5.76
CA PHE A 129 -2.63 4.06 -5.17
C PHE A 129 -1.52 3.95 -6.21
N ALA A 130 -0.68 5.01 -6.26
CA ALA A 130 0.57 5.09 -7.01
C ALA A 130 1.69 5.47 -6.04
N VAL A 131 2.82 4.76 -6.11
CA VAL A 131 3.93 4.91 -5.16
C VAL A 131 4.99 5.88 -5.64
N TYR A 132 5.27 5.88 -6.95
CA TYR A 132 6.31 6.73 -7.53
C TYR A 132 5.73 8.07 -7.97
N THR A 133 5.50 8.97 -7.00
CA THR A 133 4.80 10.26 -7.21
C THR A 133 5.73 11.48 -7.29
N THR A 134 7.02 11.26 -7.53
CA THR A 134 8.04 12.31 -7.66
C THR A 134 8.64 12.34 -9.06
N LYS A 135 9.74 11.62 -9.30
CA LYS A 135 10.46 11.64 -10.58
C LYS A 135 9.71 10.92 -11.71
N HIS A 136 9.02 9.83 -11.39
CA HIS A 136 8.29 8.99 -12.35
C HIS A 136 6.80 8.97 -12.01
N ASP A 137 6.22 10.17 -11.87
CA ASP A 137 4.85 10.37 -11.42
C ASP A 137 3.82 10.01 -12.50
N VAL A 138 3.19 8.86 -12.34
CA VAL A 138 2.12 8.38 -13.23
C VAL A 138 0.75 9.01 -12.93
N THR A 139 0.59 9.75 -11.83
CA THR A 139 -0.74 10.22 -11.40
C THR A 139 -1.40 11.17 -12.36
N ALA A 140 -0.63 12.09 -12.97
CA ALA A 140 -1.15 13.02 -13.97
C ALA A 140 -1.57 12.29 -15.26
N ARG A 141 -0.78 11.30 -15.67
CA ARG A 141 -1.07 10.45 -16.83
C ARG A 141 -2.32 9.61 -16.60
N LEU A 142 -2.42 8.92 -15.46
CA LEU A 142 -3.61 8.13 -15.13
C LEU A 142 -4.87 8.99 -15.06
N ARG A 143 -4.77 10.19 -14.46
CA ARG A 143 -5.88 11.13 -14.46
C ARG A 143 -6.31 11.48 -15.87
N ARG A 144 -5.38 11.86 -16.77
CA ARG A 144 -5.68 12.19 -18.16
C ARG A 144 -6.39 11.04 -18.89
N ILE A 145 -5.92 9.80 -18.69
CA ILE A 145 -6.53 8.60 -19.29
C ILE A 145 -7.96 8.42 -18.78
N LEU A 146 -8.19 8.53 -17.48
CA LEU A 146 -9.51 8.37 -16.87
C LEU A 146 -10.47 9.51 -17.26
N ASP A 147 -9.99 10.77 -17.29
CA ASP A 147 -10.78 11.93 -17.71
C ASP A 147 -11.20 11.78 -19.19
N ASN A 148 -10.33 11.25 -20.09
CA ASN A 148 -10.66 10.95 -21.48
C ASN A 148 -11.76 9.88 -21.63
N GLU A 149 -11.88 8.99 -20.65
CA GLU A 149 -12.94 7.97 -20.58
C GLU A 149 -14.22 8.47 -19.87
N GLY A 150 -14.29 9.78 -19.60
CA GLY A 150 -15.42 10.41 -18.92
C GLY A 150 -15.52 10.14 -17.43
N ILE A 151 -14.45 9.64 -16.80
CA ILE A 151 -14.38 9.31 -15.37
C ILE A 151 -13.83 10.51 -14.60
N ARG A 152 -14.65 11.12 -13.75
CA ARG A 152 -14.24 12.28 -12.94
C ARG A 152 -13.21 11.89 -11.90
N THR A 153 -11.98 12.39 -12.10
CA THR A 153 -10.81 11.96 -11.31
C THR A 153 -10.14 13.13 -10.59
N ALA A 154 -9.79 12.95 -9.31
CA ALA A 154 -8.99 13.88 -8.54
C ALA A 154 -7.67 13.25 -8.09
N VAL A 155 -6.65 14.08 -7.89
CA VAL A 155 -5.32 13.65 -7.38
C VAL A 155 -5.04 14.35 -6.08
N LEU A 156 -4.88 13.58 -4.98
CA LEU A 156 -4.42 14.10 -3.71
C LEU A 156 -2.89 14.20 -3.74
N ARG A 157 -2.37 15.40 -3.51
CA ARG A 157 -0.94 15.71 -3.47
C ARG A 157 -0.43 15.87 -2.04
N ALA A 158 0.86 15.66 -1.84
CA ALA A 158 1.52 15.87 -0.55
C ALA A 158 1.45 17.33 -0.06
N SER A 159 1.21 18.28 -0.96
CA SER A 159 0.99 19.69 -0.62
C SER A 159 -0.29 19.96 0.18
N VAL A 160 -1.24 19.01 0.19
CA VAL A 160 -2.43 19.10 1.06
C VAL A 160 -2.02 18.67 2.47
N ASP A 161 -2.13 19.63 3.40
CA ASP A 161 -1.83 19.40 4.82
C ASP A 161 -2.61 18.19 5.36
N THR A 162 -1.98 17.42 6.24
CA THR A 162 -2.56 16.18 6.79
C THR A 162 -3.90 16.45 7.50
N SER A 163 -4.00 17.56 8.24
CA SER A 163 -5.23 17.96 8.96
C SER A 163 -6.39 18.35 8.04
N LYS A 164 -6.11 18.64 6.75
CA LYS A 164 -7.10 19.08 5.76
C LYS A 164 -7.53 17.96 4.81
N ARG A 165 -6.90 16.78 4.87
CA ARG A 165 -7.17 15.70 3.91
C ARG A 165 -8.56 15.13 4.02
N GLU A 166 -9.09 14.98 5.23
CA GLU A 166 -10.47 14.53 5.45
C GLU A 166 -11.49 15.49 4.80
N ALA A 167 -11.37 16.76 5.07
CA ALA A 167 -12.21 17.80 4.45
C ALA A 167 -12.02 17.86 2.94
N TRP A 168 -10.81 17.60 2.44
CA TRP A 168 -10.51 17.50 1.01
C TRP A 168 -11.28 16.33 0.39
N TYR A 169 -11.26 15.12 0.98
CA TYR A 169 -12.02 13.96 0.49
C TYR A 169 -13.52 14.22 0.50
N ALA A 170 -14.06 14.76 1.59
CA ALA A 170 -15.48 15.10 1.70
C ALA A 170 -15.91 16.07 0.57
N ARG A 171 -15.07 17.05 0.26
CA ARG A 171 -15.30 17.97 -0.86
C ARG A 171 -15.29 17.23 -2.20
N GLN A 172 -14.31 16.34 -2.46
CA GLN A 172 -14.27 15.58 -3.71
C GLN A 172 -15.54 14.73 -3.89
N VAL A 173 -16.01 14.09 -2.83
CA VAL A 173 -17.27 13.32 -2.84
C VAL A 173 -18.46 14.21 -3.19
N LYS A 174 -18.57 15.40 -2.57
CA LYS A 174 -19.62 16.38 -2.85
C LYS A 174 -19.57 16.89 -4.32
N ASP A 175 -18.37 17.11 -4.84
CA ASP A 175 -18.15 17.56 -6.23
C ASP A 175 -18.36 16.41 -7.24
N GLY A 176 -18.73 15.22 -6.76
CA GLY A 176 -19.08 14.06 -7.56
C GLY A 176 -17.87 13.37 -8.18
N ILE A 177 -16.67 13.49 -7.60
CA ILE A 177 -15.50 12.75 -8.03
C ILE A 177 -15.74 11.25 -7.82
N GLN A 178 -15.41 10.46 -8.82
CA GLN A 178 -15.62 9.02 -8.85
C GLN A 178 -14.35 8.24 -8.49
N VAL A 179 -13.19 8.81 -8.81
CA VAL A 179 -11.87 8.20 -8.59
C VAL A 179 -10.93 9.20 -7.94
N VAL A 180 -10.23 8.76 -6.90
CA VAL A 180 -9.12 9.53 -6.31
C VAL A 180 -7.83 8.78 -6.50
N ILE A 181 -6.76 9.47 -6.89
CA ILE A 181 -5.42 8.93 -7.06
C ILE A 181 -4.50 9.57 -6.02
N CYS A 182 -3.71 8.80 -5.29
CA CYS A 182 -2.69 9.35 -4.39
C CYS A 182 -1.59 8.34 -4.05
N HIS A 183 -0.54 8.84 -3.40
CA HIS A 183 0.45 7.97 -2.75
C HIS A 183 -0.17 7.34 -1.49
N PRO A 184 0.01 6.03 -1.23
CA PRO A 184 -0.61 5.34 -0.09
C PRO A 184 -0.23 5.95 1.27
N LYS A 185 0.99 6.47 1.45
CA LYS A 185 1.41 7.18 2.68
C LYS A 185 0.58 8.43 3.00
N LEU A 186 -0.12 9.02 2.03
CA LEU A 186 -0.96 10.19 2.30
C LEU A 186 -2.24 9.84 3.06
N VAL A 187 -2.65 8.58 3.03
CA VAL A 187 -3.85 8.08 3.72
C VAL A 187 -3.51 7.11 4.86
N GLU A 188 -2.23 6.82 5.08
CA GLU A 188 -1.76 5.85 6.07
C GLU A 188 -2.14 6.21 7.51
N THR A 189 -2.28 7.51 7.82
CA THR A 189 -2.59 7.98 9.16
C THR A 189 -3.90 8.75 9.22
N GLY A 190 -4.82 8.31 10.11
CA GLY A 190 -5.98 9.08 10.55
C GLY A 190 -7.07 9.38 9.52
N LEU A 191 -7.08 8.69 8.37
CA LEU A 191 -8.07 8.93 7.33
C LEU A 191 -8.88 7.66 7.05
N ASP A 192 -10.19 7.75 7.09
CA ASP A 192 -11.10 6.66 6.72
C ASP A 192 -11.69 6.92 5.33
N LEU A 193 -11.61 5.89 4.46
CA LEU A 193 -12.04 5.98 3.06
C LEU A 193 -13.39 5.28 2.83
N LEU A 194 -14.39 5.59 3.66
CA LEU A 194 -15.69 4.90 3.62
C LEU A 194 -16.43 5.09 2.30
N ASP A 195 -16.27 6.25 1.66
CA ASP A 195 -16.88 6.54 0.35
C ASP A 195 -16.19 5.82 -0.82
N PHE A 196 -15.04 5.19 -0.59
CA PHE A 196 -14.23 4.52 -1.59
C PHE A 196 -14.06 3.03 -1.26
N PRO A 197 -15.12 2.22 -1.36
CA PRO A 197 -15.11 0.80 -0.99
C PRO A 197 -14.25 -0.08 -1.90
N THR A 198 -13.74 0.45 -3.02
CA THR A 198 -12.82 -0.25 -3.91
C THR A 198 -11.48 0.46 -3.95
N ILE A 199 -10.42 -0.29 -3.66
CA ILE A 199 -9.02 0.16 -3.68
C ILE A 199 -8.30 -0.57 -4.81
N LEU A 200 -7.57 0.19 -5.65
CA LEU A 200 -6.73 -0.37 -6.70
C LEU A 200 -5.28 0.08 -6.48
N PHE A 201 -4.39 -0.86 -6.26
CA PHE A 201 -2.95 -0.59 -6.28
C PHE A 201 -2.47 -0.69 -7.72
N TYR A 202 -2.28 0.46 -8.36
CA TYR A 202 -1.64 0.55 -9.67
C TYR A 202 -0.13 0.33 -9.55
N GLU A 203 0.47 0.92 -8.52
CA GLU A 203 1.83 0.66 -8.08
C GLU A 203 1.79 0.24 -6.61
N SER A 204 2.29 -0.95 -6.28
CA SER A 204 2.26 -1.47 -4.90
C SER A 204 3.51 -1.09 -4.11
N GLY A 205 4.62 -0.76 -4.79
CA GLY A 205 5.91 -0.62 -4.14
C GLY A 205 6.37 -1.93 -3.50
N TYR A 206 7.22 -1.85 -2.49
CA TYR A 206 7.77 -3.01 -1.78
C TYR A 206 7.64 -2.92 -0.24
N SER A 207 6.96 -1.89 0.29
CA SER A 207 6.66 -1.77 1.72
C SER A 207 5.36 -2.48 2.07
N LEU A 208 5.48 -3.60 2.76
CA LEU A 208 4.36 -4.40 3.22
C LEU A 208 3.49 -3.64 4.23
N HIS A 209 4.13 -2.90 5.13
CA HIS A 209 3.44 -2.09 6.14
C HIS A 209 2.54 -1.02 5.49
N THR A 210 3.11 -0.20 4.58
CA THR A 210 2.36 0.83 3.87
C THR A 210 1.20 0.24 3.06
N LEU A 211 1.44 -0.88 2.36
CA LEU A 211 0.42 -1.58 1.59
C LEU A 211 -0.74 -2.03 2.51
N ARG A 212 -0.42 -2.65 3.64
CA ARG A 212 -1.42 -3.15 4.60
C ARG A 212 -2.22 -2.04 5.26
N GLN A 213 -1.56 -0.97 5.67
CA GLN A 213 -2.23 0.19 6.25
C GLN A 213 -3.19 0.84 5.25
N ALA A 214 -2.75 1.05 4.01
CA ALA A 214 -3.57 1.65 2.97
C ALA A 214 -4.73 0.75 2.52
N SER A 215 -4.52 -0.56 2.39
CA SER A 215 -5.56 -1.51 1.96
C SER A 215 -6.75 -1.59 2.92
N ARG A 216 -6.52 -1.34 4.21
CA ARG A 216 -7.57 -1.42 5.25
C ARG A 216 -8.26 -0.08 5.54
N ARG A 217 -7.94 1.01 4.81
CA ARG A 217 -8.55 2.34 5.06
C ARG A 217 -10.03 2.43 4.69
N SER A 218 -10.49 1.60 3.79
CA SER A 218 -11.92 1.48 3.46
C SER A 218 -12.64 0.44 4.33
N TRP A 219 -11.90 -0.48 4.96
CA TRP A 219 -12.44 -1.54 5.80
C TRP A 219 -12.43 -1.12 7.27
N ARG A 220 -13.43 -0.36 7.67
CA ARG A 220 -13.57 0.27 8.98
C ARG A 220 -15.01 0.16 9.48
N ILE A 221 -15.20 0.34 10.78
CA ILE A 221 -16.52 0.47 11.38
C ILE A 221 -17.28 1.60 10.66
N GLY A 222 -18.51 1.35 10.27
CA GLY A 222 -19.33 2.29 9.48
C GLY A 222 -19.27 2.03 7.96
N GLN A 223 -18.39 1.17 7.46
CA GLN A 223 -18.43 0.74 6.06
C GLN A 223 -19.61 -0.23 5.84
N ARG A 224 -20.49 0.10 4.91
CA ARG A 224 -21.70 -0.68 4.60
C ARG A 224 -21.58 -1.56 3.35
N ARG A 225 -20.51 -1.37 2.55
CA ARG A 225 -20.30 -2.11 1.29
C ARG A 225 -19.15 -3.09 1.44
N PRO A 226 -19.18 -4.25 0.80
CA PRO A 226 -18.02 -5.13 0.69
C PRO A 226 -16.81 -4.33 0.20
N VAL A 227 -15.66 -4.51 0.84
CA VAL A 227 -14.41 -3.83 0.44
C VAL A 227 -13.64 -4.72 -0.51
N ARG A 228 -13.28 -4.17 -1.66
CA ARG A 228 -12.49 -4.85 -2.69
C ARG A 228 -11.15 -4.16 -2.83
N VAL A 229 -10.07 -4.92 -2.69
CA VAL A 229 -8.70 -4.45 -2.90
C VAL A 229 -8.12 -5.20 -4.09
N LYS A 230 -7.67 -4.48 -5.11
CA LYS A 230 -7.16 -5.06 -6.35
C LYS A 230 -5.73 -4.62 -6.60
N PHE A 231 -4.83 -5.58 -6.77
CA PHE A 231 -3.42 -5.34 -7.09
C PHE A 231 -3.18 -5.58 -8.56
N LEU A 232 -2.83 -4.54 -9.32
CA LEU A 232 -2.52 -4.64 -10.74
C LEU A 232 -1.01 -4.77 -10.92
N CYS A 233 -0.57 -5.77 -11.66
CA CYS A 233 0.82 -5.86 -12.09
C CYS A 233 0.98 -6.55 -13.44
N TYR A 234 2.10 -6.29 -14.07
CA TYR A 234 2.47 -6.97 -15.30
C TYR A 234 3.02 -8.36 -15.04
N GLU A 235 2.56 -9.32 -15.85
CA GLU A 235 3.02 -10.71 -15.80
C GLU A 235 4.52 -10.84 -16.06
N GLY A 236 5.17 -11.73 -15.31
CA GLY A 236 6.57 -12.08 -15.52
C GLY A 236 7.55 -10.93 -15.26
N THR A 237 7.16 -9.94 -14.46
CA THR A 237 7.98 -8.81 -14.09
C THR A 237 8.38 -8.82 -12.62
N MET A 238 9.29 -7.92 -12.25
CA MET A 238 9.65 -7.69 -10.86
C MET A 238 8.46 -7.25 -10.00
N GLN A 239 7.44 -6.62 -10.58
CA GLN A 239 6.19 -6.28 -9.88
C GLN A 239 5.49 -7.54 -9.36
N THR A 240 5.36 -8.58 -10.21
CA THR A 240 4.81 -9.89 -9.82
C THR A 240 5.62 -10.54 -8.71
N SER A 241 6.94 -10.56 -8.85
CA SER A 241 7.86 -11.13 -7.86
C SER A 241 7.76 -10.42 -6.51
N CYS A 242 7.70 -9.09 -6.54
CA CYS A 242 7.55 -8.27 -5.34
C CYS A 242 6.24 -8.57 -4.61
N LEU A 243 5.11 -8.55 -5.32
CA LEU A 243 3.80 -8.86 -4.72
C LEU A 243 3.75 -10.28 -4.17
N ARG A 244 4.34 -11.25 -4.86
CA ARG A 244 4.42 -12.64 -4.39
C ARG A 244 5.22 -12.74 -3.09
N LEU A 245 6.38 -12.09 -3.00
CA LEU A 245 7.19 -12.07 -1.79
C LEU A 245 6.48 -11.37 -0.63
N MET A 246 5.83 -10.23 -0.88
CA MET A 246 5.00 -9.54 0.13
C MET A 246 3.85 -10.43 0.62
N GLY A 247 3.14 -11.10 -0.28
CA GLY A 247 2.08 -12.04 0.08
C GLY A 247 2.57 -13.19 0.94
N LYS A 248 3.74 -13.78 0.61
CA LYS A 248 4.36 -14.83 1.45
C LYS A 248 4.74 -14.34 2.84
N LYS A 249 5.37 -13.17 2.95
CA LYS A 249 5.71 -12.57 4.24
C LYS A 249 4.45 -12.32 5.08
N LEU A 250 3.40 -11.82 4.44
CA LEU A 250 2.14 -11.57 5.12
C LEU A 250 1.46 -12.87 5.59
N LEU A 251 1.49 -13.92 4.77
CA LEU A 251 0.96 -15.24 5.15
C LEU A 251 1.71 -15.81 6.36
N VAL A 252 3.06 -15.70 6.37
CA VAL A 252 3.87 -16.11 7.51
C VAL A 252 3.51 -15.30 8.76
N ALA A 253 3.36 -13.98 8.64
CA ALA A 253 2.96 -13.13 9.75
C ALA A 253 1.60 -13.53 10.32
N LEU A 254 0.60 -13.78 9.47
CA LEU A 254 -0.74 -14.21 9.91
C LEU A 254 -0.72 -15.59 10.58
N THR A 255 0.08 -16.53 10.09
CA THR A 255 0.17 -17.88 10.67
C THR A 255 0.95 -17.91 11.99
N MET A 256 2.02 -17.13 12.10
CA MET A 256 2.83 -17.06 13.32
C MET A 256 2.19 -16.22 14.42
N GLU A 257 1.53 -15.13 14.04
CA GLU A 257 1.11 -14.12 14.99
C GLU A 257 -0.34 -14.28 15.40
N GLY A 258 -1.22 -14.94 14.67
CA GLY A 258 -2.65 -15.09 15.04
C GLY A 258 -3.18 -14.02 16.00
N LYS A 259 -2.27 -13.13 16.48
CA LYS A 259 -2.44 -12.24 17.64
C LYS A 259 -1.71 -10.88 17.56
N PHE A 260 -0.80 -10.58 16.59
CA PHE A 260 0.03 -9.36 16.63
C PHE A 260 0.05 -8.60 15.29
N ALA A 261 -1.05 -7.99 14.93
CA ALA A 261 -1.23 -7.40 13.59
C ALA A 261 -0.54 -6.03 13.36
N GLY A 262 0.02 -5.38 14.37
CA GLY A 262 0.52 -4.00 14.24
C GLY A 262 2.06 -3.87 14.25
N GLU A 263 2.70 -4.31 15.32
CA GLU A 263 4.13 -4.09 15.53
C GLU A 263 5.01 -5.16 14.84
N GLY A 264 4.50 -6.40 14.69
CA GLY A 264 5.21 -7.49 14.04
C GLY A 264 5.48 -7.25 12.55
N LEU A 265 4.60 -6.53 11.84
CA LEU A 265 4.81 -6.18 10.43
C LEU A 265 5.95 -5.18 10.23
N GLN A 266 6.19 -4.28 11.18
CA GLN A 266 7.33 -3.35 11.11
C GLN A 266 8.68 -4.07 11.20
N SER A 267 8.77 -5.14 12.01
CA SER A 267 9.99 -5.94 12.14
C SER A 267 10.26 -6.85 10.93
N ILE A 268 9.24 -7.14 10.13
CA ILE A 268 9.36 -7.96 8.91
C ILE A 268 9.71 -7.10 7.68
N ASP A 269 9.48 -5.80 7.75
CA ASP A 269 9.67 -4.84 6.66
C ASP A 269 11.12 -4.29 6.62
N GLU A 270 12.12 -5.14 6.92
CA GLU A 270 13.50 -4.77 6.65
C GLU A 270 13.70 -4.74 5.12
N ASP A 271 13.77 -3.52 4.57
CA ASP A 271 13.95 -3.25 3.13
C ASP A 271 15.13 -4.03 2.52
N ASP A 272 16.21 -4.19 3.28
CA ASP A 272 17.42 -4.94 2.87
C ASP A 272 17.13 -6.42 2.59
N ASP A 273 16.21 -7.05 3.32
CA ASP A 273 15.84 -8.46 3.11
C ASP A 273 14.96 -8.64 1.86
N MET A 274 14.02 -7.71 1.62
CA MET A 274 13.19 -7.73 0.42
C MET A 274 14.03 -7.50 -0.85
N LEU A 275 14.92 -6.52 -0.84
CA LEU A 275 15.87 -6.25 -1.93
C LEU A 275 16.71 -7.47 -2.27
N SER A 276 17.29 -8.11 -1.24
CA SER A 276 18.13 -9.29 -1.40
C SER A 276 17.35 -10.49 -1.93
N ALA A 277 16.10 -10.69 -1.47
CA ALA A 277 15.23 -11.76 -1.95
C ALA A 277 14.85 -11.55 -3.42
N MET A 278 14.50 -10.33 -3.82
CA MET A 278 14.17 -9.99 -5.21
C MET A 278 15.37 -10.12 -6.13
N ALA A 279 16.57 -9.73 -5.67
CA ALA A 279 17.81 -9.90 -6.44
C ALA A 279 18.16 -11.38 -6.66
N ARG A 280 18.00 -12.22 -5.65
CA ARG A 280 18.16 -13.68 -5.79
C ARG A 280 17.19 -14.24 -6.81
N GLU A 281 15.91 -13.87 -6.72
CA GLU A 281 14.90 -14.32 -7.67
C GLU A 281 15.22 -13.92 -9.11
N LEU A 282 15.71 -12.69 -9.33
CA LEU A 282 16.15 -12.23 -10.65
C LEU A 282 17.33 -13.04 -11.19
N VAL A 283 18.32 -13.34 -10.34
CA VAL A 283 19.55 -14.04 -10.76
C VAL A 283 19.30 -15.53 -10.98
N GLU A 284 18.52 -16.15 -10.09
CA GLU A 284 18.32 -17.60 -10.09
C GLU A 284 17.27 -18.05 -11.11
N ARG A 285 16.36 -17.14 -11.52
CA ARG A 285 15.21 -17.47 -12.41
C ARG A 285 14.51 -18.78 -12.07
N ASN A 286 14.47 -19.14 -10.80
CA ASN A 286 13.78 -20.35 -10.36
C ASN A 286 12.27 -20.14 -10.49
N GLY A 287 11.76 -20.23 -11.73
CA GLY A 287 10.34 -20.16 -12.07
C GLY A 287 9.51 -21.33 -11.56
N ILE A 288 10.01 -22.09 -10.60
CA ILE A 288 9.34 -23.22 -9.96
C ILE A 288 9.01 -22.82 -8.53
N GLY A 289 8.06 -21.95 -8.38
CA GLY A 289 7.50 -21.56 -7.09
C GLY A 289 6.01 -21.27 -7.24
N GLU A 290 5.31 -21.18 -6.12
CA GLU A 290 3.93 -20.73 -6.10
C GLU A 290 3.77 -19.42 -6.86
N THR A 291 2.72 -19.34 -7.68
CA THR A 291 2.40 -18.10 -8.39
C THR A 291 1.91 -17.03 -7.41
N ALA A 292 2.04 -15.75 -7.77
CA ALA A 292 1.50 -14.66 -6.97
C ALA A 292 -0.02 -14.87 -6.70
N ASP A 293 -0.76 -15.30 -7.70
CA ASP A 293 -2.19 -15.62 -7.57
C ASP A 293 -2.45 -16.72 -6.52
N ALA A 294 -1.67 -17.80 -6.50
CA ALA A 294 -1.80 -18.87 -5.52
C ALA A 294 -1.53 -18.38 -4.09
N VAL A 295 -0.47 -17.56 -3.91
CA VAL A 295 -0.13 -16.99 -2.58
C VAL A 295 -1.25 -16.07 -2.09
N TRP A 296 -1.80 -15.21 -2.95
CA TRP A 296 -2.86 -14.29 -2.56
C TRP A 296 -4.20 -15.00 -2.34
N LYS A 297 -4.49 -16.08 -3.06
CA LYS A 297 -5.63 -16.96 -2.76
C LYS A 297 -5.49 -17.65 -1.41
N ALA A 298 -4.30 -18.17 -1.10
CA ALA A 298 -4.03 -18.77 0.21
C ALA A 298 -4.19 -17.73 1.34
N LEU A 299 -3.71 -16.50 1.12
CA LEU A 299 -3.86 -15.40 2.06
C LEU A 299 -5.33 -15.06 2.32
N ASN A 300 -6.16 -14.97 1.27
CA ASN A 300 -7.59 -14.71 1.42
C ASN A 300 -8.30 -15.84 2.18
N LEU A 301 -7.91 -17.09 1.95
CA LEU A 301 -8.46 -18.25 2.68
C LEU A 301 -8.10 -18.18 4.18
N GLU A 302 -6.85 -17.85 4.52
CA GLU A 302 -6.45 -17.66 5.92
C GLU A 302 -7.17 -16.46 6.55
N HIS A 303 -7.30 -15.35 5.82
CA HIS A 303 -8.06 -14.19 6.28
C HIS A 303 -9.53 -14.56 6.57
N GLN A 304 -10.19 -15.33 5.69
CA GLN A 304 -11.56 -15.78 5.90
C GLN A 304 -11.71 -16.74 7.08
N LYS A 305 -10.71 -17.57 7.38
CA LYS A 305 -10.71 -18.43 8.56
C LYS A 305 -10.58 -17.63 9.86
N LEU A 306 -9.73 -16.62 9.84
CA LEU A 306 -9.51 -15.74 11.01
C LEU A 306 -10.71 -14.80 11.22
N PHE A 307 -11.40 -14.42 10.14
CA PHE A 307 -12.52 -13.48 10.13
C PHE A 307 -13.71 -14.10 9.37
N PRO A 308 -14.42 -15.08 9.94
CA PRO A 308 -15.57 -15.68 9.31
C PRO A 308 -16.63 -14.60 9.06
N THR A 309 -16.94 -14.36 7.79
CA THR A 309 -17.98 -13.43 7.39
C THR A 309 -19.32 -13.96 7.89
N THR A 310 -19.85 -13.35 8.94
CA THR A 310 -21.25 -13.58 9.30
C THR A 310 -22.08 -13.08 8.13
N SER A 311 -22.91 -13.94 7.56
CA SER A 311 -23.80 -13.61 6.45
C SER A 311 -24.58 -12.35 6.83
N VAL A 312 -24.36 -11.26 6.10
CA VAL A 312 -25.16 -10.04 6.24
C VAL A 312 -26.59 -10.43 5.98
N ARG A 313 -27.46 -10.36 6.99
CA ARG A 313 -28.88 -10.39 6.78
C ARG A 313 -29.22 -9.24 5.86
N THR A 314 -29.60 -9.56 4.63
CA THR A 314 -30.27 -8.64 3.72
C THR A 314 -31.70 -8.42 4.21
N ASP A 315 -31.86 -7.72 5.31
CA ASP A 315 -33.15 -7.13 5.66
C ASP A 315 -33.11 -5.71 5.08
N ASP A 316 -33.64 -5.58 3.87
CA ASP A 316 -34.03 -4.32 3.23
C ASP A 316 -35.18 -3.66 4.01
N ALA A 317 -34.93 -3.20 5.24
CA ALA A 317 -35.80 -2.29 5.94
C ALA A 317 -35.14 -0.91 5.94
N PRO A 318 -35.81 0.14 5.43
CA PRO A 318 -35.28 1.48 5.52
C PRO A 318 -35.20 1.89 7.00
N PHE A 319 -34.00 2.24 7.42
CA PHE A 319 -33.75 2.78 8.76
C PHE A 319 -34.47 4.12 8.86
N SER A 320 -35.52 4.19 9.67
CA SER A 320 -36.16 5.48 10.06
C SER A 320 -35.25 6.15 11.08
N GLU A 321 -34.97 7.43 10.88
CA GLU A 321 -34.17 8.29 11.78
C GLU A 321 -34.77 8.47 13.19
N GLU A 322 -35.94 7.87 13.51
CA GLU A 322 -36.65 8.06 14.79
C GLU A 322 -36.14 7.17 15.94
N SER A 323 -35.21 6.23 15.74
CA SER A 323 -34.81 5.31 16.81
C SER A 323 -33.58 5.72 17.63
N ILE A 324 -33.02 6.92 17.41
CA ILE A 324 -31.83 7.40 18.14
C ILE A 324 -32.17 8.33 19.34
N PHE A 325 -33.45 8.76 19.51
CA PHE A 325 -33.84 9.74 20.52
C PHE A 325 -34.87 9.25 21.55
N HIS A 326 -34.75 8.02 22.06
CA HIS A 326 -35.48 7.63 23.27
C HIS A 326 -34.63 6.72 24.17
N ALA A 327 -33.66 7.31 24.84
CA ALA A 327 -33.01 6.78 26.02
C ALA A 327 -32.62 7.93 26.96
N GLN A 328 -33.62 8.73 27.34
CA GLN A 328 -33.58 9.57 28.54
C GLN A 328 -34.93 9.46 29.25
N ASP A 329 -34.82 9.27 30.58
CA ASP A 329 -35.88 9.28 31.56
C ASP A 329 -36.63 7.96 31.84
N ASP A 330 -36.05 7.18 32.77
CA ASP A 330 -36.85 6.57 33.82
C ASP A 330 -36.03 6.40 35.12
N PRO A 331 -36.30 7.12 36.20
CA PRO A 331 -35.67 6.93 37.48
C PRO A 331 -36.61 6.13 38.38
N ALA A 332 -36.38 4.85 38.58
CA ALA A 332 -36.68 4.13 39.82
C ALA A 332 -36.78 2.61 39.62
N GLY A 333 -35.93 1.86 40.31
CA GLY A 333 -36.06 0.40 40.40
C GLY A 333 -34.81 -0.28 40.93
N LEU A 334 -34.52 -0.08 42.21
CA LEU A 334 -33.59 -0.93 42.99
C LEU A 334 -33.99 -2.41 42.91
N VAL A 335 -33.05 -3.31 42.56
CA VAL A 335 -32.79 -4.54 43.34
C VAL A 335 -31.40 -5.05 42.96
N GLY A 336 -30.63 -5.44 43.98
CA GLY A 336 -29.23 -5.75 43.92
C GLY A 336 -28.84 -7.05 43.23
N GLY A 337 -27.63 -7.06 42.72
CA GLY A 337 -26.86 -8.20 42.27
C GLY A 337 -25.43 -7.74 42.13
N ALA A 338 -24.55 -8.25 43.01
CA ALA A 338 -23.15 -7.91 42.98
C ALA A 338 -22.52 -8.43 41.71
N PHE A 339 -22.00 -7.52 40.87
CA PHE A 339 -21.03 -7.84 39.85
C PHE A 339 -19.74 -7.08 40.18
N ASP A 340 -18.69 -7.87 40.35
CA ASP A 340 -17.32 -7.42 40.49
C ASP A 340 -16.93 -6.47 39.37
N THR A 341 -16.73 -5.20 39.70
CA THR A 341 -16.30 -4.18 38.77
C THR A 341 -14.78 -4.21 38.64
N ALA A 342 -14.28 -4.76 37.54
CA ALA A 342 -12.92 -4.48 37.11
C ALA A 342 -12.82 -3.00 36.65
N PRO A 343 -11.76 -2.26 37.03
CA PRO A 343 -11.66 -0.84 36.74
C PRO A 343 -11.40 -0.57 35.27
N ILE A 344 -12.23 0.25 34.68
CA ILE A 344 -12.00 0.88 33.37
C ILE A 344 -10.81 1.84 33.51
N LEU A 345 -9.70 1.57 32.84
CA LEU A 345 -8.58 2.49 32.75
C LEU A 345 -8.92 3.65 31.82
N VAL A 346 -9.31 4.76 32.44
CA VAL A 346 -9.36 6.07 31.80
C VAL A 346 -7.93 6.58 31.70
N PHE A 347 -7.45 6.90 30.49
CA PHE A 347 -6.15 7.54 30.28
C PHE A 347 -6.13 8.90 30.99
N GLY A 348 -5.54 8.92 32.20
CA GLY A 348 -5.25 10.13 32.96
C GLY A 348 -4.01 10.83 32.40
N ARG A 349 -4.06 12.17 32.45
CA ARG A 349 -2.97 13.11 32.09
C ARG A 349 -1.61 12.65 32.64
N ARG A 350 -0.56 12.87 31.79
CA ARG A 350 0.84 12.72 32.20
C ARG A 350 1.12 13.50 33.50
N PRO A 351 1.84 12.93 34.47
CA PRO A 351 2.35 13.70 35.58
C PRO A 351 3.47 14.65 35.11
N GLU A 352 3.40 15.90 35.56
CA GLU A 352 4.46 16.88 35.36
C GLU A 352 5.72 16.46 36.15
N LEU A 353 6.85 16.35 35.44
CA LEU A 353 8.15 16.16 36.04
C LEU A 353 8.74 17.50 36.50
N PRO A 354 9.41 17.58 37.65
CA PRO A 354 9.93 18.82 38.18
C PRO A 354 11.10 19.37 37.35
N SER A 355 11.11 20.69 37.17
CA SER A 355 12.09 21.47 36.47
C SER A 355 13.48 21.37 37.09
N GLY A 356 14.35 20.57 36.51
CA GLY A 356 15.78 20.54 36.81
C GLY A 356 16.60 21.04 35.62
N ARG A 357 17.21 22.20 35.78
CA ARG A 357 18.20 22.75 34.84
C ARG A 357 19.33 21.75 34.60
N ARG A 358 19.46 21.25 33.35
CA ARG A 358 20.70 20.67 32.84
C ARG A 358 21.03 21.16 31.43
N ARG A 359 22.29 21.50 31.26
CA ARG A 359 22.97 22.14 30.14
C ARG A 359 22.72 21.37 28.81
N ARG A 360 22.43 22.12 27.76
CA ARG A 360 22.39 21.66 26.35
C ARG A 360 23.75 21.11 25.94
N ALA A 361 23.80 19.79 25.66
CA ALA A 361 24.74 19.23 24.71
C ALA A 361 24.04 19.24 23.36
N LYS A 362 24.65 19.86 22.34
CA LYS A 362 24.21 19.80 20.95
C LYS A 362 24.39 18.35 20.47
N ALA A 363 23.30 17.62 20.34
CA ALA A 363 23.27 16.43 19.54
C ALA A 363 22.96 16.85 18.10
N THR A 364 23.92 16.68 17.22
CA THR A 364 23.76 16.77 15.77
C THR A 364 22.83 15.63 15.34
N VAL A 365 21.66 16.00 14.87
CA VAL A 365 20.75 15.11 14.14
C VAL A 365 21.42 14.79 12.81
N PRO A 366 21.56 13.51 12.40
CA PRO A 366 22.00 13.22 11.02
C PRO A 366 20.90 13.69 10.08
N GLU A 367 21.24 14.64 9.21
CA GLU A 367 20.46 14.98 8.04
C GLU A 367 20.14 13.71 7.26
N GLN A 368 18.86 13.39 7.15
CA GLN A 368 18.40 12.44 6.15
C GLN A 368 18.77 13.02 4.80
N ALA A 369 19.78 12.45 4.19
CA ALA A 369 20.19 12.79 2.84
C ALA A 369 18.99 12.64 1.90
N SER A 370 18.50 13.78 1.39
CA SER A 370 17.58 13.83 0.29
C SER A 370 18.31 13.24 -0.94
N TRP A 371 17.86 12.08 -1.41
CA TRP A 371 18.45 11.37 -2.56
C TRP A 371 18.13 12.01 -3.91
N PHE A 372 17.72 13.28 -3.94
CA PHE A 372 17.37 14.02 -5.15
C PHE A 372 18.06 15.40 -5.20
N GLY A 373 19.32 15.39 -5.42
CA GLY A 373 20.09 16.61 -5.67
C GLY A 373 21.50 16.31 -6.11
N LEU A 374 21.66 16.00 -7.39
CA LEU A 374 22.93 16.24 -8.10
C LEU A 374 22.60 16.38 -9.58
N GLN A 375 22.82 17.63 -10.04
CA GLN A 375 23.00 17.97 -11.44
C GLN A 375 24.09 17.14 -12.09
#